data_9a8a8f4d5fe223e3f19c2952e5ec4bb0
#
_entry.id   9a8a8f4d5fe223e3f19c2952e5ec4bb0
#
_cell.length_a   1.000
_cell.length_b   1.000
_cell.length_c   1.000
_cell.angle_alpha   90.00
_cell.angle_beta   90.00
_cell.angle_gamma   90.00
#
_symmetry.space_group_name_H-M   'P 1'
#
loop_
_entity.id
_entity.type
_entity.pdbx_description
1 polymer ?
#
loop_
_entity_poly.entity_id
_entity_poly.type
_entity_poly.pdbx_seq_one_letter_code
_entity_poly.pdbx_strand_id
1 'polypeptide(L)'
;MDANELRALQGPLKKQYPEQPASALTPARAEAILDVDRIACRVHSWDGDTDAGLHPATGGDGSLACSGDLMLEALVACAGVTVSAVATAMGKARSMAKVRWPS
;
A
#
# COMPACT_ATOMS: atom_id res chain seq x y z
N MET A 1 13.74 9.91 8.89
CA MET A 1 14.20 10.69 7.69
C MET A 1 13.68 12.10 7.82
N ASP A 2 14.54 13.08 7.61
CA ASP A 2 14.14 14.50 7.60
C ASP A 2 13.97 15.02 6.15
N ALA A 3 13.55 16.28 6.01
CA ALA A 3 13.31 16.90 4.71
C ALA A 3 14.57 16.93 3.82
N ASN A 4 15.74 17.16 4.42
CA ASN A 4 16.99 17.20 3.67
C ASN A 4 17.41 15.84 3.16
N GLU A 5 17.27 14.80 3.97
CA GLU A 5 17.53 13.42 3.58
C GLU A 5 16.59 12.97 2.45
N LEU A 6 15.30 13.29 2.58
CA LEU A 6 14.32 12.96 1.55
C LEU A 6 14.65 13.68 0.23
N ARG A 7 14.99 14.97 0.30
CA ARG A 7 15.37 15.75 -0.88
C ARG A 7 16.62 15.21 -1.55
N ALA A 8 17.59 14.75 -0.77
CA ALA A 8 18.83 14.16 -1.29
C ALA A 8 18.56 12.87 -2.05
N LEU A 9 17.60 12.06 -1.59
CA LEU A 9 17.20 10.81 -2.26
C LEU A 9 16.36 11.07 -3.52
N GLN A 10 15.47 12.05 -3.49
CA GLN A 10 14.53 12.32 -4.58
C GLN A 10 15.12 13.21 -5.67
N GLY A 11 16.11 14.04 -5.36
CA GLY A 11 16.70 14.98 -6.31
C GLY A 11 17.22 14.34 -7.58
N PRO A 12 18.06 13.29 -7.50
CA PRO A 12 18.55 12.56 -8.69
C PRO A 12 17.42 11.97 -9.54
N LEU A 13 16.38 11.44 -8.90
CA LEU A 13 15.22 10.86 -9.60
C LEU A 13 14.41 11.94 -10.33
N LYS A 14 14.17 13.07 -9.69
CA LYS A 14 13.49 14.22 -10.31
C LYS A 14 14.22 14.78 -11.51
N LYS A 15 15.55 14.67 -11.53
CA LYS A 15 16.37 15.05 -12.67
C LYS A 15 16.34 14.00 -13.77
N GLN A 16 16.41 12.73 -13.41
CA GLN A 16 16.45 11.60 -14.34
C GLN A 16 15.17 11.44 -15.14
N TYR A 17 14.01 11.55 -14.50
CA TYR A 17 12.73 11.23 -15.14
C TYR A 17 12.39 12.12 -16.34
N PRO A 18 12.60 13.45 -16.31
CA PRO A 18 12.40 14.27 -17.50
C PRO A 18 13.37 13.96 -18.64
N GLU A 19 14.61 13.60 -18.32
CA GLU A 19 15.66 13.29 -19.31
C GLU A 19 15.49 11.90 -19.91
N GLN A 20 14.98 10.95 -19.12
CA GLN A 20 14.76 9.55 -19.48
C GLN A 20 13.37 9.12 -19.04
N PRO A 21 12.32 9.55 -19.74
CA PRO A 21 10.92 9.29 -19.28
C PRO A 21 10.59 7.81 -19.05
N ALA A 22 11.21 6.90 -19.83
CA ALA A 22 10.99 5.47 -19.65
C ALA A 22 11.48 4.95 -18.29
N SER A 23 12.44 5.63 -17.65
CA SER A 23 12.94 5.26 -16.33
C SER A 23 11.92 5.53 -15.21
N ALA A 24 10.92 6.37 -15.47
CA ALA A 24 9.84 6.64 -14.51
C ALA A 24 8.75 5.56 -14.50
N LEU A 25 8.78 4.65 -15.49
CA LEU A 25 7.81 3.57 -15.60
C LEU A 25 8.19 2.46 -14.61
N THR A 26 7.37 2.28 -13.59
CA THR A 26 7.56 1.21 -12.61
C THR A 26 6.35 0.27 -12.68
N PRO A 27 6.54 -0.97 -13.16
CA PRO A 27 5.44 -1.92 -13.22
C PRO A 27 4.98 -2.31 -11.81
N ALA A 28 3.69 -2.33 -11.62
CA ALA A 28 3.07 -2.86 -10.41
C ALA A 28 2.30 -4.12 -10.78
N ARG A 29 2.37 -5.14 -9.94
CA ARG A 29 1.74 -6.42 -10.19
C ARG A 29 1.13 -6.97 -8.92
N ALA A 30 -0.04 -7.58 -9.07
CA ALA A 30 -0.66 -8.39 -8.04
C ALA A 30 -1.29 -9.61 -8.70
N GLU A 31 -1.26 -10.74 -8.01
CA GLU A 31 -1.92 -11.96 -8.49
C GLU A 31 -2.49 -12.74 -7.31
N ALA A 32 -3.52 -13.53 -7.59
CA ALA A 32 -4.12 -14.40 -6.61
C ALA A 32 -4.49 -15.74 -7.25
N ILE A 33 -4.42 -16.79 -6.46
CA ILE A 33 -4.92 -18.11 -6.83
C ILE A 33 -6.27 -18.32 -6.13
N LEU A 34 -7.28 -18.65 -6.91
CA LEU A 34 -8.64 -18.84 -6.39
C LEU A 34 -8.80 -20.23 -5.76
N ASP A 35 -9.48 -20.26 -4.64
CA ASP A 35 -9.99 -21.46 -4.00
C ASP A 35 -11.52 -21.37 -3.98
N VAL A 36 -12.15 -21.87 -5.05
CA VAL A 36 -13.58 -21.72 -5.24
C VAL A 36 -14.39 -22.57 -4.25
N ASP A 37 -13.82 -23.64 -3.74
CA ASP A 37 -14.50 -24.50 -2.77
C ASP A 37 -14.66 -23.79 -1.42
N ARG A 38 -13.68 -23.00 -1.03
CA ARG A 38 -13.70 -22.23 0.22
C ARG A 38 -14.22 -20.81 0.04
N ILE A 39 -14.50 -20.38 -1.18
CA ILE A 39 -14.77 -18.98 -1.54
C ILE A 39 -13.67 -18.08 -0.95
N ALA A 40 -12.45 -18.37 -1.38
CA ALA A 40 -11.23 -17.73 -0.88
C ALA A 40 -10.24 -17.51 -2.01
N CYS A 41 -9.19 -16.78 -1.73
CA CYS A 41 -8.04 -16.69 -2.63
C CYS A 41 -6.76 -16.53 -1.83
N ARG A 42 -5.65 -16.94 -2.43
CA ARG A 42 -4.32 -16.67 -1.91
C ARG A 42 -3.68 -15.59 -2.74
N VAL A 43 -3.41 -14.46 -2.14
CA VAL A 43 -2.75 -13.33 -2.78
C VAL A 43 -1.25 -13.47 -2.58
N HIS A 44 -0.50 -13.45 -3.68
CA HIS A 44 0.96 -13.44 -3.63
C HIS A 44 1.45 -12.00 -3.59
N SER A 45 2.25 -11.68 -2.58
CA SER A 45 2.90 -10.38 -2.48
C SER A 45 4.41 -10.55 -2.28
N TRP A 46 5.15 -9.47 -2.39
CA TRP A 46 6.61 -9.49 -2.28
C TRP A 46 7.10 -9.94 -0.89
N ASP A 47 6.29 -9.75 0.14
CA ASP A 47 6.64 -10.10 1.53
C ASP A 47 5.95 -11.37 2.04
N GLY A 48 5.29 -12.13 1.17
CA GLY A 48 4.64 -13.37 1.50
C GLY A 48 3.20 -13.46 0.99
N ASP A 49 2.56 -14.57 1.31
CA ASP A 49 1.20 -14.84 0.87
C ASP A 49 0.18 -14.43 1.92
N THR A 50 -0.99 -14.00 1.46
CA THR A 50 -2.14 -13.67 2.31
C THR A 50 -3.36 -14.42 1.81
N ASP A 51 -4.02 -15.17 2.69
CA ASP A 51 -5.28 -15.83 2.38
C ASP A 51 -6.44 -14.90 2.74
N ALA A 52 -7.31 -14.65 1.76
CA ALA A 52 -8.47 -13.80 1.90
C ALA A 52 -9.76 -14.61 1.69
N GLY A 53 -10.81 -14.27 2.40
CA GLY A 53 -12.10 -14.94 2.30
C GLY A 53 -13.27 -14.01 2.57
N LEU A 54 -14.44 -14.60 2.70
CA LEU A 54 -15.66 -13.87 2.98
C LEU A 54 -15.70 -13.35 4.42
N HIS A 55 -16.21 -12.14 4.56
CA HIS A 55 -16.55 -11.60 5.87
C HIS A 55 -17.72 -12.40 6.49
N PRO A 56 -17.72 -12.62 7.82
CA PRO A 56 -18.85 -13.29 8.49
C PRO A 56 -20.21 -12.68 8.18
N ALA A 57 -20.29 -11.36 7.97
CA ALA A 57 -21.54 -10.70 7.59
C ALA A 57 -22.08 -11.13 6.22
N THR A 58 -21.27 -11.77 5.39
CA THR A 58 -21.65 -12.28 4.06
C THR A 58 -21.61 -13.80 3.98
N GLY A 59 -21.48 -14.48 5.11
CA GLY A 59 -21.51 -15.93 5.19
C GLY A 59 -20.19 -16.61 5.41
N GLY A 60 -19.10 -15.88 5.60
CA GLY A 60 -17.81 -16.44 5.95
C GLY A 60 -17.75 -16.90 7.41
N ASP A 61 -16.76 -17.73 7.73
CA ASP A 61 -16.56 -18.24 9.10
C ASP A 61 -15.59 -17.39 9.93
N GLY A 62 -15.00 -16.35 9.34
CA GLY A 62 -14.06 -15.48 10.02
C GLY A 62 -12.63 -16.04 10.15
N SER A 63 -12.36 -17.20 9.55
CA SER A 63 -11.04 -17.83 9.65
C SER A 63 -9.97 -17.19 8.76
N LEU A 64 -10.40 -16.46 7.74
CA LEU A 64 -9.50 -15.79 6.79
C LEU A 64 -9.68 -14.28 6.83
N ALA A 65 -8.65 -13.56 6.39
CA ALA A 65 -8.74 -12.10 6.27
C ALA A 65 -9.88 -11.71 5.33
N CYS A 66 -10.69 -10.72 5.74
CA CYS A 66 -11.76 -10.20 4.90
C CYS A 66 -11.19 -9.44 3.70
N SER A 67 -11.63 -9.78 2.49
CA SER A 67 -11.14 -9.12 1.28
C SER A 67 -11.43 -7.62 1.26
N GLY A 68 -12.57 -7.19 1.79
CA GLY A 68 -12.93 -5.78 1.93
C GLY A 68 -11.99 -5.04 2.90
N ASP A 69 -11.63 -5.67 4.01
CA ASP A 69 -10.69 -5.10 4.97
C ASP A 69 -9.30 -4.95 4.35
N LEU A 70 -8.85 -5.95 3.59
CA LEU A 70 -7.55 -5.88 2.89
C LEU A 70 -7.50 -4.71 1.89
N MET A 71 -8.60 -4.44 1.20
CA MET A 71 -8.69 -3.29 0.30
C MET A 71 -8.58 -1.97 1.06
N LEU A 72 -9.26 -1.84 2.19
CA LEU A 72 -9.19 -0.66 3.05
C LEU A 72 -7.80 -0.49 3.66
N GLU A 73 -7.19 -1.58 4.09
CA GLU A 73 -5.81 -1.59 4.61
C GLU A 73 -4.82 -1.10 3.57
N ALA A 74 -4.95 -1.57 2.33
CA ALA A 74 -4.10 -1.13 1.22
C ALA A 74 -4.28 0.36 0.94
N LEU A 75 -5.52 0.85 0.95
CA LEU A 75 -5.83 2.26 0.75
C LEU A 75 -5.23 3.13 1.86
N VAL A 76 -5.38 2.73 3.11
CA VAL A 76 -4.81 3.45 4.26
C VAL A 76 -3.28 3.44 4.21
N ALA A 77 -2.67 2.32 3.83
CA ALA A 77 -1.23 2.22 3.68
C ALA A 77 -0.71 3.20 2.62
N CYS A 78 -1.36 3.24 1.47
CA CYS A 78 -0.99 4.13 0.38
C CYS A 78 -1.15 5.61 0.79
N ALA A 79 -2.29 5.96 1.38
CA ALA A 79 -2.55 7.31 1.88
C ALA A 79 -1.56 7.70 2.97
N GLY A 80 -1.27 6.79 3.91
CA GLY A 80 -0.36 7.02 5.02
C GLY A 80 1.07 7.29 4.58
N VAL A 81 1.58 6.52 3.64
CA VAL A 81 2.92 6.75 3.08
C VAL A 81 3.00 8.10 2.37
N THR A 82 1.97 8.45 1.60
CA THR A 82 1.92 9.73 0.89
C THR A 82 1.89 10.91 1.87
N VAL A 83 1.02 10.85 2.88
CA VAL A 83 0.96 11.90 3.92
C VAL A 83 2.29 12.01 4.66
N SER A 84 2.90 10.88 5.00
CA SER A 84 4.19 10.84 5.67
C SER A 84 5.29 11.51 4.83
N ALA A 85 5.33 11.21 3.53
CA ALA A 85 6.31 11.80 2.62
C ALA A 85 6.12 13.31 2.49
N VAL A 86 4.88 13.78 2.30
CA VAL A 86 4.57 15.21 2.18
C VAL A 86 4.87 15.95 3.49
N ALA A 87 4.46 15.39 4.62
CA ALA A 87 4.73 15.99 5.93
C ALA A 87 6.23 16.07 6.20
N THR A 88 7.00 15.05 5.85
CA THR A 88 8.46 15.06 5.96
C THR A 88 9.07 16.15 5.09
N ALA A 89 8.65 16.25 3.84
CA ALA A 89 9.15 17.28 2.92
C ALA A 89 8.85 18.70 3.41
N MET A 90 7.74 18.88 4.13
CA MET A 90 7.32 20.16 4.72
C MET A 90 7.93 20.42 6.11
N GLY A 91 8.71 19.48 6.65
CA GLY A 91 9.26 19.58 8.01
C GLY A 91 8.22 19.41 9.13
N LYS A 92 7.10 18.73 8.84
CA LYS A 92 5.96 18.60 9.77
C LYS A 92 5.62 17.16 10.14
N ALA A 93 6.52 16.22 9.86
CA ALA A 93 6.23 14.78 10.03
C ALA A 93 5.81 14.41 11.45
N ARG A 94 6.37 15.05 12.49
CA ARG A 94 6.09 14.71 13.88
C ARG A 94 4.70 15.10 14.38
N SER A 95 4.01 15.98 13.66
CA SER A 95 2.64 16.39 14.02
C SER A 95 1.58 15.47 13.42
N MET A 96 1.97 14.50 12.58
CA MET A 96 1.08 13.59 11.83
C MET A 96 1.29 12.17 12.31
N ALA A 97 0.61 11.75 13.38
CA ALA A 97 0.85 10.45 13.99
C ALA A 97 -0.05 9.33 13.50
N LYS A 98 -1.18 9.64 12.88
CA LYS A 98 -2.18 8.61 12.56
C LYS A 98 -3.03 8.99 11.35
N VAL A 99 -3.18 8.02 10.45
CA VAL A 99 -4.13 8.07 9.34
C VAL A 99 -5.03 6.84 9.44
N ARG A 100 -6.34 7.02 9.33
CA ARG A 100 -7.27 5.90 9.24
C ARG A 100 -8.43 6.25 8.33
N TRP A 101 -8.95 5.23 7.68
CA TRP A 101 -10.19 5.32 6.93
C TRP A 101 -11.35 5.01 7.87
N PRO A 102 -12.48 5.71 7.77
CA PRO A 102 -13.64 5.44 8.61
C PRO A 102 -14.11 3.99 8.48
N SER A 103 -14.43 3.40 9.60
CA SER A 103 -15.02 2.06 9.65
C SER A 103 -16.51 2.11 9.34
#